data_60416b09dc49dcacd5bc2685a078b6dc
#
_entry.id   60416b09dc49dcacd5bc2685a078b6dc
#
_cell.length_a   1.000
_cell.length_b   1.000
_cell.length_c   1.000
_cell.angle_alpha   90.00
_cell.angle_beta   90.00
_cell.angle_gamma   90.00
#
_symmetry.space_group_name_H-M   'P 1'
#
loop_
_entity.id
_entity.type
_entity.pdbx_description
1 polymer ?
#
loop_
_entity_poly.entity_id
_entity_poly.type
_entity_poly.pdbx_seq_one_letter_code
_entity_poly.pdbx_strand_id
1 'polypeptide(L)'
;MCLVIVCIYRPHSDTINNFSDHLSHFLDNPYFSNNSCILLGDLNICLLKPDNPVSDYLNLLYLHHFIPLISKPTHFSAIDGVPPSLLDHVFINRALPRISGIIDLDLTDHLPTFVYLSFENIVLNNTKKIQFRLISPETKNKFKNLISNFNWNSICDDDPDLYIEKFNDALNHLYCSAFPIKTKILSVKHSVNPWITSDLAKLVKTKSDYFYLYKSKLIS
;
A
#
# COMPACT_ATOMS: atom_id res chain seq x y z
N MET A 1 1.06 -11.27 -18.30
CA MET A 1 1.71 -11.57 -17.01
C MET A 1 1.35 -10.45 -16.05
N CYS A 2 0.77 -10.78 -14.90
CA CYS A 2 0.44 -9.80 -13.87
C CYS A 2 1.50 -9.86 -12.77
N LEU A 3 1.95 -8.70 -12.27
CA LEU A 3 2.76 -8.61 -11.07
C LEU A 3 1.83 -8.30 -9.88
N VAL A 4 1.85 -9.16 -8.89
CA VAL A 4 1.12 -8.97 -7.62
C VAL A 4 2.11 -8.49 -6.57
N ILE A 5 1.76 -7.44 -5.86
CA ILE A 5 2.55 -6.93 -4.73
C ILE A 5 1.70 -7.11 -3.48
N VAL A 6 2.21 -7.87 -2.53
CA VAL A 6 1.59 -8.12 -1.23
C VAL A 6 2.42 -7.43 -0.16
N CYS A 7 1.83 -6.44 0.50
CA CYS A 7 2.47 -5.75 1.62
C CYS A 7 1.85 -6.23 2.92
N ILE A 8 2.68 -6.73 3.84
CA ILE A 8 2.24 -7.30 5.12
C ILE A 8 3.00 -6.63 6.26
N TYR A 9 2.30 -6.39 7.34
CA TYR A 9 2.87 -6.02 8.63
C TYR A 9 2.46 -7.06 9.67
N ARG A 10 3.42 -7.59 10.43
CA ARG A 10 3.15 -8.49 11.57
C ARG A 10 3.51 -7.77 12.88
N PRO A 11 2.56 -7.57 13.79
CA PRO A 11 2.86 -6.98 15.10
C PRO A 11 3.66 -7.95 15.97
N HIS A 12 4.49 -7.44 16.87
CA HIS A 12 5.24 -8.26 17.83
C HIS A 12 4.37 -9.13 18.73
N SER A 13 3.12 -8.75 18.97
CA SER A 13 2.17 -9.47 19.80
C SER A 13 1.66 -10.77 19.17
N ASP A 14 1.81 -10.95 17.86
CA ASP A 14 1.44 -12.19 17.18
C ASP A 14 2.60 -13.18 17.20
N THR A 15 2.30 -14.48 17.39
CA THR A 15 3.33 -15.52 17.36
C THR A 15 3.72 -15.85 15.91
N ILE A 16 4.98 -16.29 15.70
CA ILE A 16 5.44 -16.68 14.37
C ILE A 16 4.59 -17.82 13.81
N ASN A 17 4.22 -18.79 14.65
CA ASN A 17 3.44 -19.96 14.23
C ASN A 17 2.03 -19.54 13.78
N ASN A 18 1.31 -18.75 14.58
CA ASN A 18 -0.02 -18.27 14.24
C ASN A 18 -0.02 -17.44 12.95
N PHE A 19 0.97 -16.57 12.79
CA PHE A 19 1.17 -15.80 11.58
C PHE A 19 1.44 -16.71 10.37
N SER A 20 2.31 -17.73 10.53
CA SER A 20 2.66 -18.67 9.46
C SER A 20 1.45 -19.49 8.99
N ASP A 21 0.59 -19.91 9.91
CA ASP A 21 -0.65 -20.63 9.59
C ASP A 21 -1.61 -19.75 8.73
N HIS A 22 -1.81 -18.49 9.14
CA HIS A 22 -2.62 -17.55 8.35
C HIS A 22 -2.00 -17.24 6.99
N LEU A 23 -0.67 -17.06 6.94
CA LEU A 23 0.05 -16.81 5.70
C LEU A 23 -0.04 -18.00 4.75
N SER A 24 0.05 -19.23 5.26
CA SER A 24 -0.13 -20.45 4.46
C SER A 24 -1.48 -20.46 3.78
N HIS A 25 -2.57 -20.29 4.54
CA HIS A 25 -3.93 -20.24 3.99
C HIS A 25 -4.10 -19.12 2.95
N PHE A 26 -3.47 -17.98 3.18
CA PHE A 26 -3.51 -16.88 2.21
C PHE A 26 -2.78 -17.24 0.91
N LEU A 27 -1.59 -17.85 0.99
CA LEU A 27 -0.76 -18.21 -0.15
C LEU A 27 -1.28 -19.43 -0.91
N ASP A 28 -2.12 -20.28 -0.30
CA ASP A 28 -2.79 -21.41 -0.96
C ASP A 28 -3.73 -20.99 -2.09
N ASN A 29 -4.10 -19.70 -2.15
CA ASN A 29 -4.92 -19.21 -3.24
C ASN A 29 -4.17 -19.31 -4.57
N PRO A 30 -4.71 -20.01 -5.59
CA PRO A 30 -4.07 -20.21 -6.89
C PRO A 30 -3.70 -18.90 -7.63
N TYR A 31 -4.28 -17.78 -7.21
CA TYR A 31 -3.94 -16.48 -7.77
C TYR A 31 -2.46 -16.14 -7.59
N PHE A 32 -1.86 -16.49 -6.44
CA PHE A 32 -0.45 -16.22 -6.18
C PHE A 32 0.48 -17.16 -6.92
N SER A 33 0.16 -18.45 -7.03
CA SER A 33 0.97 -19.41 -7.78
C SER A 33 0.93 -19.18 -9.29
N ASN A 34 -0.17 -18.65 -9.82
CA ASN A 34 -0.35 -18.37 -11.25
C ASN A 34 0.26 -17.04 -11.70
N ASN A 35 0.58 -16.12 -10.79
CA ASN A 35 1.15 -14.82 -11.09
C ASN A 35 2.55 -14.63 -10.49
N SER A 36 3.31 -13.70 -11.05
CA SER A 36 4.53 -13.23 -10.39
C SER A 36 4.14 -12.41 -9.16
N CYS A 37 4.64 -12.79 -8.00
CA CYS A 37 4.28 -12.15 -6.75
C CYS A 37 5.54 -11.70 -5.99
N ILE A 38 5.48 -10.48 -5.44
CA ILE A 38 6.41 -9.98 -4.44
C ILE A 38 5.65 -9.86 -3.13
N LEU A 39 6.18 -10.47 -2.07
CA LEU A 39 5.73 -10.31 -0.70
C LEU A 39 6.76 -9.45 0.03
N LEU A 40 6.33 -8.37 0.65
CA LEU A 40 7.22 -7.46 1.35
C LEU A 40 6.56 -6.89 2.61
N GLY A 41 7.40 -6.45 3.55
CA GLY A 41 6.95 -5.74 4.74
C GLY A 41 7.81 -5.99 5.96
N ASP A 42 7.48 -5.27 7.04
CA ASP A 42 8.07 -5.48 8.36
C ASP A 42 7.31 -6.61 9.05
N LEU A 43 7.95 -7.77 9.15
CA LEU A 43 7.35 -8.97 9.73
C LEU A 43 7.81 -9.25 11.16
N ASN A 44 8.72 -8.43 11.70
CA ASN A 44 9.23 -8.60 13.06
C ASN A 44 9.73 -10.05 13.35
N ILE A 45 10.29 -10.71 12.32
CA ILE A 45 10.89 -12.04 12.37
C ILE A 45 12.34 -11.89 11.92
N CYS A 46 13.32 -12.11 12.79
CA CYS A 46 14.71 -11.93 12.43
C CYS A 46 15.26 -13.13 11.63
N LEU A 47 15.43 -12.96 10.32
CA LEU A 47 15.95 -14.02 9.43
C LEU A 47 17.44 -14.32 9.66
N LEU A 48 18.17 -13.51 10.42
CA LEU A 48 19.60 -13.74 10.72
C LEU A 48 19.80 -14.73 11.87
N LYS A 49 18.73 -15.09 12.59
CA LYS A 49 18.74 -16.04 13.71
C LYS A 49 17.78 -17.19 13.43
N PRO A 50 18.21 -18.20 12.67
CA PRO A 50 17.33 -19.31 12.30
C PRO A 50 17.14 -20.25 13.52
N ASP A 51 16.17 -19.95 14.35
CA ASP A 51 15.59 -20.88 15.30
C ASP A 51 14.48 -21.72 14.63
N ASN A 52 13.89 -22.68 15.35
CA ASN A 52 12.88 -23.55 14.76
C ASN A 52 11.70 -22.79 14.18
N PRO A 53 11.06 -21.83 14.86
CA PRO A 53 9.92 -21.09 14.29
C PRO A 53 10.30 -20.27 13.05
N VAL A 54 11.50 -19.69 13.00
CA VAL A 54 11.97 -18.93 11.82
C VAL A 54 12.27 -19.87 10.66
N SER A 55 12.84 -21.05 10.94
CA SER A 55 13.11 -22.07 9.93
C SER A 55 11.80 -22.59 9.32
N ASP A 56 10.79 -22.84 10.14
CA ASP A 56 9.47 -23.29 9.68
C ASP A 56 8.78 -22.22 8.82
N TYR A 57 8.86 -20.95 9.21
CA TYR A 57 8.38 -19.83 8.42
C TYR A 57 9.08 -19.74 7.05
N LEU A 58 10.40 -19.89 7.00
CA LEU A 58 11.15 -19.92 5.73
C LEU A 58 10.77 -21.11 4.87
N ASN A 59 10.64 -22.31 5.47
CA ASN A 59 10.22 -23.51 4.77
C ASN A 59 8.83 -23.37 4.15
N LEU A 60 7.88 -22.76 4.87
CA LEU A 60 6.56 -22.40 4.35
C LEU A 60 6.67 -21.55 3.08
N LEU A 61 7.47 -20.48 3.11
CA LEU A 61 7.66 -19.61 1.96
C LEU A 61 8.32 -20.32 0.78
N TYR A 62 9.30 -21.20 1.03
CA TYR A 62 9.93 -22.04 -0.01
C TYR A 62 8.96 -23.03 -0.63
N LEU A 63 8.02 -23.60 0.13
CA LEU A 63 6.96 -24.47 -0.39
C LEU A 63 6.06 -23.71 -1.37
N HIS A 64 5.83 -22.43 -1.14
CA HIS A 64 5.10 -21.53 -2.06
C HIS A 64 6.01 -20.86 -3.11
N HIS A 65 7.23 -21.37 -3.30
CA HIS A 65 8.24 -20.89 -4.25
C HIS A 65 8.78 -19.47 -3.98
N PHE A 66 8.52 -18.88 -2.81
CA PHE A 66 9.08 -17.60 -2.45
C PHE A 66 10.52 -17.72 -1.98
N ILE A 67 11.41 -16.89 -2.55
CA ILE A 67 12.82 -16.78 -2.15
C ILE A 67 13.09 -15.38 -1.60
N PRO A 68 13.91 -15.24 -0.53
CA PRO A 68 14.27 -13.94 0.03
C PRO A 68 15.18 -13.17 -0.93
N LEU A 69 14.98 -11.87 -1.02
CA LEU A 69 15.79 -10.95 -1.82
C LEU A 69 16.74 -10.07 -0.98
N ILE A 70 16.48 -9.97 0.31
CA ILE A 70 17.28 -9.23 1.27
C ILE A 70 17.89 -10.24 2.25
N SER A 71 19.20 -10.13 2.47
CA SER A 71 19.98 -11.06 3.33
C SER A 71 20.84 -10.35 4.36
N LYS A 72 20.78 -9.01 4.42
CA LYS A 72 21.54 -8.19 5.36
C LYS A 72 20.59 -7.53 6.37
N PRO A 73 21.09 -7.09 7.54
CA PRO A 73 20.27 -6.39 8.52
C PRO A 73 19.54 -5.20 7.94
N THR A 74 18.29 -5.00 8.36
CA THR A 74 17.46 -3.86 7.98
C THR A 74 17.08 -3.00 9.17
N HIS A 75 17.30 -3.49 10.40
CA HIS A 75 16.98 -2.77 11.64
C HIS A 75 18.20 -2.73 12.56
N PHE A 76 18.46 -1.55 13.13
CA PHE A 76 19.56 -1.26 14.04
C PHE A 76 19.02 -0.62 15.32
N SER A 77 19.08 -1.35 16.41
CA SER A 77 18.61 -0.86 17.72
C SER A 77 19.48 0.31 18.20
N ALA A 78 18.83 1.34 18.76
CA ALA A 78 19.53 2.40 19.47
C ALA A 78 20.10 1.95 20.82
N ILE A 79 19.80 0.73 21.28
CA ILE A 79 20.28 0.16 22.54
C ILE A 79 21.62 -0.51 22.28
N ASP A 80 22.66 -0.07 23.01
CA ASP A 80 23.99 -0.65 22.93
C ASP A 80 23.98 -2.17 23.25
N GLY A 81 24.73 -2.93 22.46
CA GLY A 81 24.85 -4.36 22.64
C GLY A 81 23.74 -5.20 22.01
N VAL A 82 22.69 -4.60 21.48
CA VAL A 82 21.66 -5.32 20.71
C VAL A 82 22.14 -5.50 19.27
N PRO A 83 22.29 -6.77 18.80
CA PRO A 83 22.77 -7.01 17.44
C PRO A 83 21.76 -6.57 16.40
N PRO A 84 22.22 -6.12 15.22
CA PRO A 84 21.35 -5.79 14.10
C PRO A 84 20.48 -6.98 13.68
N SER A 85 19.29 -6.69 13.17
CA SER A 85 18.28 -7.68 12.78
C SER A 85 17.76 -7.44 11.37
N LEU A 86 17.26 -8.51 10.71
CA LEU A 86 16.62 -8.44 9.42
C LEU A 86 15.13 -8.67 9.64
N LEU A 87 14.36 -7.60 9.72
CA LEU A 87 12.92 -7.60 10.01
C LEU A 87 12.07 -7.24 8.80
N ASP A 88 12.64 -6.42 7.88
CA ASP A 88 11.98 -5.98 6.66
C ASP A 88 12.27 -6.98 5.55
N HIS A 89 11.30 -7.83 5.29
CA HIS A 89 11.44 -8.90 4.32
C HIS A 89 11.00 -8.48 2.93
N VAL A 90 11.66 -9.01 1.93
CA VAL A 90 11.24 -8.97 0.54
C VAL A 90 11.46 -10.33 -0.08
N PHE A 91 10.39 -10.95 -0.53
CA PHE A 91 10.39 -12.26 -1.18
C PHE A 91 9.80 -12.18 -2.59
N ILE A 92 10.21 -13.08 -3.46
CA ILE A 92 9.65 -13.23 -4.81
C ILE A 92 9.44 -14.70 -5.13
N ASN A 93 8.30 -15.02 -5.79
CA ASN A 93 7.95 -16.40 -6.15
C ASN A 93 8.41 -16.83 -7.55
N ARG A 94 9.00 -15.96 -8.34
CA ARG A 94 9.48 -16.27 -9.70
C ARG A 94 10.84 -15.63 -9.97
N ALA A 95 11.65 -16.32 -10.76
CA ALA A 95 12.92 -15.79 -11.24
C ALA A 95 12.66 -14.71 -12.31
N LEU A 96 12.75 -13.45 -11.91
CA LEU A 96 12.71 -12.28 -12.79
C LEU A 96 14.08 -11.58 -12.74
N PRO A 97 14.54 -10.97 -13.86
CA PRO A 97 15.72 -10.11 -13.82
C PRO A 97 15.48 -8.98 -12.81
N ARG A 98 16.36 -8.90 -11.81
CA ARG A 98 16.17 -8.02 -10.67
C ARG A 98 17.47 -7.53 -10.06
N ILE A 99 17.38 -6.37 -9.42
CA ILE A 99 18.37 -5.85 -8.48
C ILE A 99 17.62 -5.55 -7.18
N SER A 100 18.14 -6.00 -6.06
CA SER A 100 17.59 -5.73 -4.74
C SER A 100 18.68 -5.27 -3.80
N GLY A 101 18.32 -4.48 -2.79
CA GLY A 101 19.30 -3.99 -1.83
C GLY A 101 18.67 -3.20 -0.71
N ILE A 102 19.54 -2.63 0.10
CA ILE A 102 19.22 -1.78 1.24
C ILE A 102 19.84 -0.41 0.96
N ILE A 103 19.10 0.65 1.26
CA ILE A 103 19.60 2.01 1.17
C ILE A 103 20.09 2.42 2.56
N ASP A 104 21.37 2.73 2.67
CA ASP A 104 21.94 3.27 3.90
C ASP A 104 21.49 4.72 4.07
N LEU A 105 20.49 4.92 4.94
CA LEU A 105 19.82 6.19 5.15
C LEU A 105 19.44 6.33 6.62
N ASP A 106 20.13 7.23 7.31
CA ASP A 106 19.92 7.50 8.73
C ASP A 106 18.68 8.39 8.97
N LEU A 107 17.49 7.80 8.77
CA LEU A 107 16.22 8.48 9.04
C LEU A 107 15.46 7.86 10.22
N THR A 108 15.58 6.55 10.39
CA THR A 108 14.95 5.76 11.45
C THR A 108 15.88 4.60 11.78
N ASP A 109 15.53 3.80 12.77
CA ASP A 109 16.18 2.52 13.12
C ASP A 109 15.97 1.41 12.07
N HIS A 110 15.08 1.62 11.08
CA HIS A 110 14.91 0.75 9.93
C HIS A 110 15.54 1.36 8.67
N LEU A 111 16.28 0.55 7.91
CA LEU A 111 16.84 0.92 6.62
C LEU A 111 15.86 0.57 5.49
N PRO A 112 15.60 1.51 4.56
CA PRO A 112 14.76 1.24 3.40
C PRO A 112 15.31 0.11 2.53
N THR A 113 14.45 -0.83 2.16
CA THR A 113 14.74 -1.89 1.18
C THR A 113 14.17 -1.53 -0.18
N PHE A 114 14.81 -1.98 -1.25
CA PHE A 114 14.31 -1.79 -2.61
C PHE A 114 14.45 -3.05 -3.46
N VAL A 115 13.55 -3.17 -4.43
CA VAL A 115 13.66 -4.13 -5.54
C VAL A 115 13.38 -3.42 -6.84
N TYR A 116 14.32 -3.51 -7.77
CA TYR A 116 14.14 -3.13 -9.15
C TYR A 116 13.92 -4.39 -10.00
N LEU A 117 12.81 -4.44 -10.73
CA LEU A 117 12.49 -5.53 -11.64
C LEU A 117 12.58 -5.04 -13.08
N SER A 118 13.26 -5.80 -13.93
CA SER A 118 13.26 -5.58 -15.37
C SER A 118 12.23 -6.50 -16.03
N PHE A 119 11.32 -5.92 -16.77
CA PHE A 119 10.35 -6.65 -17.57
C PHE A 119 10.63 -6.40 -19.04
N GLU A 120 10.91 -7.45 -19.80
CA GLU A 120 10.98 -7.39 -21.24
C GLU A 120 9.55 -7.23 -21.79
N ASN A 121 9.32 -6.21 -22.63
CA ASN A 121 8.07 -5.98 -23.38
C ASN A 121 6.78 -5.81 -22.54
N ILE A 122 6.81 -5.00 -21.48
CA ILE A 122 5.55 -4.47 -20.96
C ILE A 122 5.03 -3.44 -21.96
N VAL A 123 4.03 -3.80 -22.75
CA VAL A 123 3.17 -2.82 -23.41
C VAL A 123 2.42 -2.09 -22.30
N LEU A 124 2.99 -1.00 -21.83
CA LEU A 124 2.28 -0.11 -20.90
C LEU A 124 1.07 0.41 -21.68
N ASN A 125 -0.12 -0.04 -21.35
CA ASN A 125 -1.33 0.68 -21.72
C ASN A 125 -1.18 2.08 -21.13
N ASN A 126 -0.81 3.04 -21.97
CA ASN A 126 -0.49 4.42 -21.59
C ASN A 126 -1.70 5.18 -21.02
N THR A 127 -2.76 4.47 -20.66
CA THR A 127 -3.98 5.06 -20.11
C THR A 127 -4.43 4.32 -18.87
N LYS A 128 -4.70 5.08 -17.81
CA LYS A 128 -5.33 4.60 -16.57
C LYS A 128 -6.73 5.17 -16.49
N LYS A 129 -7.72 4.30 -16.40
CA LYS A 129 -9.10 4.70 -16.16
C LYS A 129 -9.30 4.86 -14.65
N ILE A 130 -9.60 6.07 -14.21
CA ILE A 130 -9.93 6.36 -12.81
C ILE A 130 -11.40 6.76 -12.69
N GLN A 131 -12.04 6.32 -11.62
CA GLN A 131 -13.39 6.74 -11.24
C GLN A 131 -13.27 7.63 -10.00
N PHE A 132 -14.00 8.73 -10.00
CA PHE A 132 -14.02 9.67 -8.88
C PHE A 132 -15.35 10.38 -8.81
N ARG A 133 -15.67 10.94 -7.65
CA ARG A 133 -16.80 11.85 -7.47
C ARG A 133 -16.28 13.28 -7.40
N LEU A 134 -16.89 14.17 -8.19
CA LEU A 134 -16.53 15.58 -8.15
C LEU A 134 -17.22 16.22 -6.94
N ILE A 135 -16.40 16.61 -5.96
CA ILE A 135 -16.86 17.35 -4.78
C ILE A 135 -16.43 18.79 -4.94
N SER A 136 -17.36 19.64 -5.37
CA SER A 136 -17.18 21.07 -5.58
C SER A 136 -18.19 21.85 -4.71
N PRO A 137 -18.06 23.18 -4.58
CA PRO A 137 -19.05 24.01 -3.92
C PRO A 137 -20.47 23.82 -4.50
N GLU A 138 -20.60 23.70 -5.81
CA GLU A 138 -21.86 23.51 -6.51
C GLU A 138 -22.50 22.16 -6.17
N THR A 139 -21.72 21.06 -6.22
CA THR A 139 -22.23 19.72 -5.89
C THR A 139 -22.57 19.60 -4.40
N LYS A 140 -21.82 20.28 -3.51
CA LYS A 140 -22.15 20.38 -2.10
C LYS A 140 -23.47 21.14 -1.87
N ASN A 141 -23.68 22.26 -2.56
CA ASN A 141 -24.91 23.02 -2.48
C ASN A 141 -26.10 22.23 -3.04
N LYS A 142 -25.92 21.51 -4.15
CA LYS A 142 -26.93 20.59 -4.68
C LYS A 142 -27.27 19.52 -3.63
N PHE A 143 -26.32 18.91 -2.96
CA PHE A 143 -26.58 17.93 -1.92
C PHE A 143 -27.37 18.51 -0.74
N LYS A 144 -26.97 19.70 -0.26
CA LYS A 144 -27.70 20.40 0.80
C LYS A 144 -29.17 20.64 0.41
N ASN A 145 -29.41 21.12 -0.82
CA ASN A 145 -30.77 21.37 -1.31
C ASN A 145 -31.59 20.07 -1.41
N LEU A 146 -30.94 18.96 -1.87
CA LEU A 146 -31.62 17.67 -1.95
C LEU A 146 -32.04 17.17 -0.56
N ILE A 147 -31.14 17.25 0.44
CA ILE A 147 -31.46 16.86 1.82
C ILE A 147 -32.56 17.73 2.43
N SER A 148 -32.47 19.05 2.23
CA SER A 148 -33.45 19.99 2.82
C SER A 148 -34.86 19.85 2.21
N ASN A 149 -34.97 19.46 0.94
CA ASN A 149 -36.22 19.28 0.24
C ASN A 149 -36.76 17.84 0.28
N PHE A 150 -36.03 16.91 0.85
CA PHE A 150 -36.47 15.53 0.95
C PHE A 150 -37.52 15.37 2.03
N ASN A 151 -38.59 14.65 1.72
CA ASN A 151 -39.65 14.36 2.71
C ASN A 151 -39.24 13.20 3.62
N TRP A 152 -38.53 13.51 4.71
CA TRP A 152 -38.04 12.54 5.68
C TRP A 152 -39.17 11.73 6.36
N ASN A 153 -40.40 12.27 6.43
CA ASN A 153 -41.53 11.53 6.96
C ASN A 153 -41.93 10.33 6.09
N SER A 154 -41.56 10.34 4.80
CA SER A 154 -41.88 9.23 3.89
C SER A 154 -41.11 7.93 4.18
N ILE A 155 -40.06 8.01 4.97
CA ILE A 155 -39.21 6.85 5.34
C ILE A 155 -39.49 6.37 6.77
N CYS A 156 -40.35 7.06 7.53
CA CYS A 156 -40.69 6.63 8.88
C CYS A 156 -41.31 5.23 8.86
N ASP A 157 -40.88 4.39 9.77
CA ASP A 157 -41.36 3.04 9.98
C ASP A 157 -41.42 2.76 11.48
N ASP A 158 -42.36 1.91 11.90
CA ASP A 158 -42.47 1.50 13.31
C ASP A 158 -41.36 0.48 13.69
N ASP A 159 -40.82 -0.22 12.69
CA ASP A 159 -39.64 -1.11 12.89
C ASP A 159 -38.34 -0.29 12.76
N PRO A 160 -37.55 -0.19 13.82
CA PRO A 160 -36.31 0.57 13.82
C PRO A 160 -35.27 0.09 12.74
N ASP A 161 -35.21 -1.21 12.46
CA ASP A 161 -34.27 -1.76 11.49
C ASP A 161 -34.69 -1.37 10.06
N LEU A 162 -35.97 -1.45 9.74
CA LEU A 162 -36.52 -0.98 8.46
C LEU A 162 -36.40 0.54 8.31
N TYR A 163 -36.56 1.29 9.39
CA TYR A 163 -36.37 2.74 9.36
C TYR A 163 -34.94 3.11 8.99
N ILE A 164 -33.93 2.44 9.63
CA ILE A 164 -32.51 2.65 9.34
C ILE A 164 -32.16 2.27 7.91
N GLU A 165 -32.68 1.15 7.41
CA GLU A 165 -32.47 0.72 6.03
C GLU A 165 -33.01 1.76 5.04
N LYS A 166 -34.27 2.20 5.18
CA LYS A 166 -34.90 3.24 4.35
C LYS A 166 -34.13 4.56 4.42
N PHE A 167 -33.66 4.95 5.62
CA PHE A 167 -32.85 6.15 5.79
C PHE A 167 -31.53 6.07 5.01
N ASN A 168 -30.80 4.97 5.14
CA ASN A 168 -29.56 4.76 4.44
C ASN A 168 -29.73 4.75 2.92
N ASP A 169 -30.78 4.11 2.42
CA ASP A 169 -31.10 4.07 1.00
C ASP A 169 -31.44 5.46 0.45
N ALA A 170 -32.28 6.20 1.16
CA ALA A 170 -32.65 7.57 0.79
C ALA A 170 -31.40 8.46 0.77
N LEU A 171 -30.59 8.43 1.83
CA LEU A 171 -29.38 9.23 1.92
C LEU A 171 -28.37 8.87 0.82
N ASN A 172 -28.17 7.58 0.55
CA ASN A 172 -27.28 7.11 -0.51
C ASN A 172 -27.78 7.55 -1.89
N HIS A 173 -29.09 7.48 -2.15
CA HIS A 173 -29.69 7.97 -3.38
C HIS A 173 -29.45 9.47 -3.59
N LEU A 174 -29.69 10.29 -2.55
CA LEU A 174 -29.44 11.74 -2.59
C LEU A 174 -27.97 12.06 -2.81
N TYR A 175 -27.09 11.33 -2.12
CA TYR A 175 -25.63 11.45 -2.28
C TYR A 175 -25.18 11.12 -3.69
N CYS A 176 -25.59 9.97 -4.25
CA CYS A 176 -25.25 9.58 -5.61
C CYS A 176 -25.81 10.54 -6.67
N SER A 177 -26.96 11.13 -6.43
CA SER A 177 -27.58 12.16 -7.31
C SER A 177 -26.82 13.49 -7.29
N ALA A 178 -26.28 13.86 -6.13
CA ALA A 178 -25.49 15.09 -5.98
C ALA A 178 -24.05 14.89 -6.49
N PHE A 179 -23.44 13.74 -6.23
CA PHE A 179 -22.05 13.40 -6.53
C PHE A 179 -21.96 12.19 -7.47
N PRO A 180 -22.39 12.29 -8.73
CA PRO A 180 -22.32 11.18 -9.68
C PRO A 180 -20.86 10.76 -9.91
N ILE A 181 -20.64 9.45 -10.08
CA ILE A 181 -19.34 8.91 -10.42
C ILE A 181 -18.97 9.37 -11.84
N LYS A 182 -17.82 10.02 -11.96
CA LYS A 182 -17.22 10.38 -13.23
C LYS A 182 -16.02 9.47 -13.50
N THR A 183 -15.84 9.14 -14.77
CA THR A 183 -14.68 8.38 -15.23
C THR A 183 -13.76 9.31 -16.01
N LYS A 184 -12.47 9.27 -15.68
CA LYS A 184 -11.43 9.98 -16.42
C LYS A 184 -10.37 8.98 -16.88
N ILE A 185 -10.00 9.09 -18.13
CA ILE A 185 -8.86 8.35 -18.70
C ILE A 185 -7.65 9.25 -18.57
N LEU A 186 -6.66 8.82 -17.79
CA LEU A 186 -5.38 9.51 -17.64
C LEU A 186 -4.33 8.81 -18.48
N SER A 187 -3.54 9.57 -19.26
CA SER A 187 -2.31 9.02 -19.82
C SER A 187 -1.31 8.76 -18.67
N VAL A 188 -0.50 7.71 -18.77
CA VAL A 188 0.48 7.35 -17.74
C VAL A 188 1.48 8.49 -17.47
N LYS A 189 1.71 9.37 -18.47
CA LYS A 189 2.55 10.57 -18.31
C LYS A 189 2.01 11.59 -17.29
N HIS A 190 0.73 11.46 -16.90
CA HIS A 190 0.04 12.36 -15.95
C HIS A 190 -0.52 11.64 -14.73
N SER A 191 -0.09 10.40 -14.44
CA SER A 191 -0.48 9.71 -13.21
C SER A 191 0.29 10.35 -12.04
N VAL A 192 -0.21 11.49 -11.57
CA VAL A 192 0.22 12.05 -10.30
C VAL A 192 -0.34 11.14 -9.20
N ASN A 193 0.50 10.77 -8.25
CA ASN A 193 0.03 10.03 -7.08
C ASN A 193 -1.14 10.78 -6.43
N PRO A 194 -2.29 10.13 -6.17
CA PRO A 194 -3.51 10.82 -5.75
C PRO A 194 -3.38 11.55 -4.40
N TRP A 195 -2.39 11.23 -3.60
CA TRP A 195 -2.09 11.91 -2.32
C TRP A 195 -1.16 13.12 -2.45
N ILE A 196 -0.56 13.36 -3.63
CA ILE A 196 0.23 14.56 -3.87
C ILE A 196 -0.71 15.69 -4.25
N THR A 197 -1.05 16.54 -3.27
CA THR A 197 -1.77 17.78 -3.53
C THR A 197 -0.86 18.79 -4.25
N SER A 198 -1.45 19.80 -4.91
CA SER A 198 -0.70 20.88 -5.55
C SER A 198 0.22 21.61 -4.56
N ASP A 199 -0.21 21.74 -3.31
CA ASP A 199 0.57 22.42 -2.28
C ASP A 199 1.71 21.55 -1.78
N LEU A 200 1.50 20.23 -1.64
CA LEU A 200 2.57 19.29 -1.32
C LEU A 200 3.62 19.27 -2.46
N ALA A 201 3.19 19.29 -3.71
CA ALA A 201 4.08 19.34 -4.87
C ALA A 201 4.95 20.63 -4.86
N LYS A 202 4.37 21.78 -4.50
CA LYS A 202 5.09 23.03 -4.32
C LYS A 202 6.12 22.93 -3.21
N LEU A 203 5.75 22.38 -2.04
CA LEU A 203 6.65 22.19 -0.90
C LEU A 203 7.83 21.27 -1.26
N VAL A 204 7.57 20.16 -1.96
CA VAL A 204 8.63 19.24 -2.45
C VAL A 204 9.59 19.98 -3.38
N LYS A 205 9.08 20.82 -4.29
CA LYS A 205 9.92 21.62 -5.17
C LYS A 205 10.76 22.60 -4.39
N THR A 206 10.17 23.36 -3.46
CA THR A 206 10.86 24.32 -2.59
C THR A 206 11.96 23.62 -1.78
N LYS A 207 11.68 22.44 -1.20
CA LYS A 207 12.70 21.63 -0.51
C LYS A 207 13.87 21.29 -1.43
N SER A 208 13.58 20.86 -2.66
CA SER A 208 14.62 20.50 -3.65
C SER A 208 15.47 21.71 -4.02
N ASP A 209 14.84 22.88 -4.23
CA ASP A 209 15.55 24.13 -4.56
C ASP A 209 16.48 24.54 -3.42
N TYR A 210 16.03 24.47 -2.15
CA TYR A 210 16.89 24.73 -0.99
C TYR A 210 18.02 23.72 -0.84
N PHE A 211 17.78 22.45 -1.12
CA PHE A 211 18.82 21.44 -1.07
C PHE A 211 19.92 21.68 -2.12
N TYR A 212 19.55 22.06 -3.33
CA TYR A 212 20.53 22.42 -4.37
C TYR A 212 21.33 23.68 -4.00
N LEU A 213 20.68 24.69 -3.43
CA LEU A 213 21.36 25.89 -2.92
C LEU A 213 22.34 25.59 -1.78
N TYR A 214 21.96 24.68 -0.88
CA TYR A 214 22.83 24.23 0.20
C TYR A 214 24.05 23.47 -0.36
N LYS A 215 23.84 22.53 -1.27
CA LYS A 215 24.95 21.80 -1.93
C LYS A 215 25.89 22.73 -2.70
N SER A 216 25.39 23.72 -3.41
CA SER A 216 26.23 24.66 -4.16
C SER A 216 27.12 25.51 -3.25
N LYS A 217 26.69 25.78 -2.00
CA LYS A 217 27.49 26.49 -1.00
C LYS A 217 28.55 25.62 -0.30
N LEU A 218 28.45 24.31 -0.38
CA LEU A 218 29.43 23.37 0.19
C LEU A 218 30.58 23.05 -0.79
N ILE A 219 30.43 23.42 -2.06
CA ILE A 219 31.39 23.13 -3.14
C ILE A 219 32.17 24.41 -3.51
N SER A 220 31.79 25.58 -2.98
CA SER A 220 32.50 26.83 -3.08
C SER A 220 33.35 27.08 -1.82
#